data_f634cf50b11e61489751f2c299997d0f
#
_entry.id   f634cf50b11e61489751f2c299997d0f
#
_cell.length_a   1.000
_cell.length_b   1.000
_cell.length_c   1.000
_cell.angle_alpha   90.00
_cell.angle_beta   90.00
_cell.angle_gamma   90.00
#
_symmetry.space_group_name_H-M   'P 1'
#
loop_
_entity.id
_entity.type
_entity.pdbx_description
1 polymer ?
#
loop_
_entity_poly.entity_id
_entity_poly.type
_entity_poly.pdbx_seq_one_letter_code
_entity_poly.pdbx_strand_id
1 'polypeptide(L)'
;HKQQHQTYADDRRQIGIHQPPTHYTIICFPHTSIPIGLKDSEISKKMLIFVEILSLKTAAMGNSVKRVLFVNSEIFPYLPESEISNIGRYLPQGIQERKKEIRSFMPRYGCINERKNQLHEVIRLSGMNIIINDVDRPLVIKVASISAARMQVYFIDNEDYFHRKQVYLDENGEFFKDNGERAIFFARGVLETVKKLRWAPDVIHCQGWISHVLPLYLKKAYKDDPIFSNSKIVLSVYDDTPAADFPEDFKDKILF
;
A
#
# COMPACT_ATOMS: atom_id res chain seq x y z
N HIS A 1 -29.17 21.08 14.54
CA HIS A 1 -28.56 20.06 13.65
C HIS A 1 -28.39 20.49 12.16
N LYS A 2 -28.62 21.78 11.84
CA LYS A 2 -28.43 22.32 10.46
C LYS A 2 -27.27 23.33 10.35
N GLN A 3 -26.56 23.65 11.42
CA GLN A 3 -25.50 24.66 11.41
C GLN A 3 -24.06 24.15 11.27
N GLN A 4 -23.83 22.87 11.39
CA GLN A 4 -22.45 22.30 11.27
C GLN A 4 -22.00 21.96 9.84
N HIS A 5 -22.90 21.95 8.86
CA HIS A 5 -22.54 21.66 7.47
C HIS A 5 -22.11 22.86 6.64
N GLN A 6 -22.29 24.09 7.15
CA GLN A 6 -21.99 25.31 6.39
C GLN A 6 -20.59 25.85 6.62
N THR A 7 -19.94 25.50 7.72
CA THR A 7 -18.59 25.98 8.07
C THR A 7 -17.47 25.26 7.32
N TYR A 8 -17.71 24.05 6.81
CA TYR A 8 -16.69 23.28 6.06
C TYR A 8 -16.58 23.67 4.56
N ALA A 9 -17.55 24.37 4.03
CA ALA A 9 -17.56 24.77 2.61
C ALA A 9 -16.88 26.13 2.35
N ASP A 10 -16.77 26.99 3.35
CA ASP A 10 -16.23 28.35 3.19
C ASP A 10 -14.72 28.45 3.42
N ASP A 11 -14.11 27.49 4.14
CA ASP A 11 -12.66 27.46 4.40
C ASP A 11 -11.83 27.03 3.18
N ARG A 12 -12.45 26.55 2.13
CA ARG A 12 -11.76 26.13 0.89
C ARG A 12 -11.37 27.30 -0.02
N ARG A 13 -11.77 28.53 0.26
CA ARG A 13 -11.50 29.69 -0.61
C ARG A 13 -10.30 30.53 -0.19
N GLN A 14 -9.67 30.26 0.95
CA GLN A 14 -8.56 31.08 1.43
C GLN A 14 -7.19 30.37 1.48
N ILE A 15 -7.13 29.08 1.23
CA ILE A 15 -5.85 28.40 1.05
C ILE A 15 -5.60 28.32 -0.45
N GLY A 16 -4.70 29.16 -0.94
CA GLY A 16 -4.20 29.12 -2.31
C GLY A 16 -3.52 27.75 -2.54
N ILE A 17 -4.30 26.77 -2.92
CA ILE A 17 -3.81 25.45 -3.31
C ILE A 17 -3.15 25.65 -4.66
N HIS A 18 -1.84 25.91 -4.67
CA HIS A 18 -1.02 25.60 -5.81
C HIS A 18 -1.33 24.17 -6.20
N GLN A 19 -1.94 23.97 -7.37
CA GLN A 19 -2.14 22.64 -7.92
C GLN A 19 -0.76 21.97 -8.01
N PRO A 20 -0.48 20.91 -7.23
CA PRO A 20 0.75 20.18 -7.40
C PRO A 20 0.75 19.53 -8.79
N PRO A 21 1.91 19.33 -9.40
CA PRO A 21 2.00 18.70 -10.71
C PRO A 21 1.31 17.35 -10.68
N THR A 22 0.48 17.14 -11.62
CA THR A 22 -0.62 16.24 -11.94
C THR A 22 -0.46 14.71 -11.74
N HIS A 23 0.19 14.22 -10.69
CA HIS A 23 0.48 12.78 -10.59
C HIS A 23 -0.04 12.05 -9.35
N TYR A 24 -0.79 12.70 -8.44
CA TYR A 24 -1.39 11.98 -7.30
C TYR A 24 -2.90 12.11 -7.22
N THR A 25 -3.50 11.11 -6.64
CA THR A 25 -4.84 11.19 -6.08
C THR A 25 -4.77 10.71 -4.65
N ILE A 26 -5.09 11.59 -3.71
CA ILE A 26 -5.27 11.23 -2.30
C ILE A 26 -6.75 10.89 -2.15
N ILE A 27 -7.04 9.68 -1.74
CA ILE A 27 -8.39 9.23 -1.39
C ILE A 27 -8.41 9.12 0.12
N CYS A 28 -9.13 10.03 0.78
CA CYS A 28 -9.37 9.96 2.21
C CYS A 28 -10.67 9.18 2.44
N PHE A 29 -10.62 8.15 3.26
CA PHE A 29 -11.80 7.44 3.74
C PHE A 29 -12.15 8.01 5.13
N PRO A 30 -13.28 8.70 5.30
CA PRO A 30 -13.68 9.20 6.61
C PRO A 30 -13.99 8.03 7.54
N HIS A 31 -13.59 8.18 8.79
CA HIS A 31 -13.91 7.25 9.87
C HIS A 31 -15.42 7.16 10.05
N THR A 32 -16.04 6.22 9.41
CA THR A 32 -17.35 5.73 9.84
C THR A 32 -17.08 4.40 10.53
N SER A 33 -17.28 4.36 11.84
CA SER A 33 -17.34 3.11 12.58
C SER A 33 -18.38 2.21 11.91
N ILE A 34 -17.87 1.28 11.09
CA ILE A 34 -18.72 0.36 10.36
C ILE A 34 -18.97 -0.82 11.29
N PRO A 35 -20.24 -1.15 11.60
CA PRO A 35 -20.55 -2.33 12.39
C PRO A 35 -19.93 -3.57 11.74
N ILE A 36 -19.32 -4.41 12.56
CA ILE A 36 -18.85 -5.75 12.16
C ILE A 36 -20.05 -6.46 11.53
N GLY A 37 -20.05 -6.65 10.20
CA GLY A 37 -21.19 -7.21 9.46
C GLY A 37 -21.50 -6.45 8.17
N LEU A 38 -20.47 -5.91 7.50
CA LEU A 38 -20.66 -5.24 6.20
C LEU A 38 -21.29 -6.19 5.19
N LYS A 39 -22.50 -5.82 4.75
CA LYS A 39 -23.10 -6.40 3.55
C LYS A 39 -22.20 -6.06 2.35
N ASP A 40 -22.02 -7.01 1.45
CA ASP A 40 -21.26 -6.90 0.18
C ASP A 40 -21.51 -5.59 -0.61
N SER A 41 -22.61 -4.89 -0.33
CA SER A 41 -23.02 -3.67 -1.00
C SER A 41 -22.18 -2.41 -0.70
N GLU A 42 -21.52 -2.30 0.48
CA GLU A 42 -20.72 -1.10 0.80
C GLU A 42 -19.28 -1.20 0.31
N ILE A 43 -18.70 -2.39 0.40
CA ILE A 43 -17.40 -2.67 -0.24
C ILE A 43 -17.53 -2.43 -1.73
N SER A 44 -18.63 -2.91 -2.34
CA SER A 44 -18.93 -2.68 -3.75
C SER A 44 -19.06 -1.20 -4.11
N LYS A 45 -19.66 -0.36 -3.27
CA LYS A 45 -19.77 1.10 -3.49
C LYS A 45 -18.42 1.79 -3.42
N LYS A 46 -17.58 1.50 -2.42
CA LYS A 46 -16.22 2.05 -2.30
C LYS A 46 -15.34 1.60 -3.46
N MET A 47 -15.46 0.35 -3.89
CA MET A 47 -14.82 -0.18 -5.10
C MET A 47 -15.29 0.53 -6.37
N LEU A 48 -16.57 0.78 -6.53
CA LEU A 48 -17.13 1.50 -7.68
C LEU A 48 -16.56 2.92 -7.78
N ILE A 49 -16.53 3.66 -6.67
CA ILE A 49 -15.97 5.02 -6.61
C ILE A 49 -14.49 5.00 -7.01
N PHE A 50 -13.70 4.05 -6.49
CA PHE A 50 -12.28 3.94 -6.83
C PHE A 50 -12.07 3.62 -8.32
N VAL A 51 -12.84 2.68 -8.86
CA VAL A 51 -12.81 2.31 -10.28
C VAL A 51 -13.25 3.46 -11.16
N GLU A 52 -14.24 4.23 -10.73
CA GLU A 52 -14.76 5.39 -11.46
C GLU A 52 -13.73 6.52 -11.49
N ILE A 53 -13.06 6.83 -10.36
CA ILE A 53 -11.95 7.78 -10.29
C ILE A 53 -10.79 7.34 -11.21
N LEU A 54 -10.42 6.05 -11.21
CA LEU A 54 -9.43 5.49 -12.12
C LEU A 54 -9.87 5.65 -13.58
N SER A 55 -11.13 5.40 -13.91
CA SER A 55 -11.68 5.46 -15.27
C SER A 55 -11.79 6.90 -15.77
N LEU A 56 -12.31 7.82 -14.97
CA LEU A 56 -12.49 9.24 -15.36
C LEU A 56 -11.16 9.94 -15.62
N LYS A 57 -10.13 9.68 -14.81
CA LYS A 57 -8.81 10.27 -15.02
C LYS A 57 -8.03 9.65 -16.18
N THR A 58 -8.33 8.41 -16.56
CA THR A 58 -7.69 7.74 -17.70
C THR A 58 -8.35 8.08 -19.04
N ALA A 59 -9.65 8.34 -19.07
CA ALA A 59 -10.35 8.78 -20.27
C ALA A 59 -9.84 10.14 -20.77
N ALA A 60 -9.43 11.02 -19.87
CA ALA A 60 -8.86 12.35 -20.21
C ALA A 60 -7.44 12.30 -20.79
N MET A 61 -6.75 11.15 -20.85
CA MET A 61 -5.34 11.03 -21.20
C MET A 61 -5.03 10.07 -22.36
N GLY A 62 -6.00 9.55 -23.07
CA GLY A 62 -5.78 8.77 -24.30
C GLY A 62 -5.14 7.38 -24.17
N ASN A 63 -4.57 7.03 -23.01
CA ASN A 63 -4.00 5.71 -22.74
C ASN A 63 -4.85 4.96 -21.70
N SER A 64 -5.37 3.79 -22.08
CA SER A 64 -6.10 2.93 -21.13
C SER A 64 -5.12 2.33 -20.10
N VAL A 65 -5.36 2.52 -18.79
CA VAL A 65 -4.64 1.80 -17.72
C VAL A 65 -4.73 0.29 -17.98
N LYS A 66 -3.58 -0.37 -17.98
CA LYS A 66 -3.46 -1.83 -18.18
C LYS A 66 -2.94 -2.53 -16.92
N ARG A 67 -2.00 -1.91 -16.20
CA ARG A 67 -1.25 -2.50 -15.10
C ARG A 67 -1.41 -1.70 -13.83
N VAL A 68 -1.84 -2.36 -12.76
CA VAL A 68 -2.04 -1.73 -11.46
C VAL A 68 -1.24 -2.47 -10.39
N LEU A 69 -0.36 -1.73 -9.72
CA LEU A 69 0.40 -2.19 -8.57
C LEU A 69 -0.36 -1.82 -7.30
N PHE A 70 -0.63 -2.81 -6.47
CA PHE A 70 -1.23 -2.64 -5.15
C PHE A 70 -0.19 -2.87 -4.07
N VAL A 71 0.03 -1.88 -3.22
CA VAL A 71 0.96 -1.91 -2.08
C VAL A 71 0.13 -1.75 -0.82
N ASN A 72 -0.14 -2.88 -0.16
CA ASN A 72 -1.10 -2.96 0.93
C ASN A 72 -0.41 -3.22 2.26
N SER A 73 -0.88 -2.59 3.32
CA SER A 73 -0.50 -2.96 4.68
C SER A 73 -1.05 -4.33 5.09
N GLU A 74 -2.26 -4.64 4.64
CA GLU A 74 -3.01 -5.82 5.03
C GLU A 74 -3.80 -6.40 3.86
N ILE A 75 -3.93 -7.74 3.81
CA ILE A 75 -4.77 -8.44 2.83
C ILE A 75 -5.44 -9.64 3.51
N PHE A 76 -6.78 -9.71 3.45
CA PHE A 76 -7.53 -10.92 3.80
C PHE A 76 -7.31 -12.01 2.74
N PRO A 77 -7.13 -13.29 3.08
CA PRO A 77 -7.25 -13.92 4.40
C PRO A 77 -5.91 -14.08 5.16
N TYR A 78 -4.84 -13.45 4.75
CA TYR A 78 -3.53 -13.58 5.42
C TYR A 78 -3.51 -12.90 6.79
N LEU A 79 -4.25 -11.82 6.94
CA LEU A 79 -4.55 -11.17 8.21
C LEU A 79 -6.06 -11.26 8.50
N PRO A 80 -6.48 -11.05 9.76
CA PRO A 80 -7.89 -11.01 10.13
C PRO A 80 -8.69 -10.00 9.31
N GLU A 81 -10.00 -10.18 9.27
CA GLU A 81 -10.90 -9.25 8.62
C GLU A 81 -10.85 -7.88 9.30
N SER A 82 -10.57 -6.88 8.50
CA SER A 82 -10.66 -5.46 8.81
C SER A 82 -11.13 -4.71 7.56
N GLU A 83 -11.47 -3.43 7.67
CA GLU A 83 -11.79 -2.63 6.49
C GLU A 83 -10.61 -2.62 5.50
N ILE A 84 -9.39 -2.39 6.02
CA ILE A 84 -8.17 -2.31 5.20
C ILE A 84 -7.86 -3.66 4.56
N SER A 85 -7.90 -4.76 5.32
CA SER A 85 -7.59 -6.09 4.80
C SER A 85 -8.59 -6.55 3.74
N ASN A 86 -9.87 -6.21 3.91
CA ASN A 86 -10.93 -6.50 2.94
C ASN A 86 -10.76 -5.67 1.66
N ILE A 87 -10.45 -4.37 1.76
CA ILE A 87 -10.15 -3.56 0.57
C ILE A 87 -8.89 -4.10 -0.13
N GLY A 88 -7.83 -4.44 0.62
CA GLY A 88 -6.62 -5.06 0.08
C GLY A 88 -6.87 -6.37 -0.66
N ARG A 89 -7.95 -7.07 -0.30
CA ARG A 89 -8.38 -8.32 -0.95
C ARG A 89 -9.28 -8.09 -2.15
N TYR A 90 -10.34 -7.32 -2.00
CA TYR A 90 -11.44 -7.28 -2.99
C TYR A 90 -11.22 -6.22 -4.06
N LEU A 91 -10.53 -5.11 -3.77
CA LEU A 91 -10.24 -4.09 -4.78
C LEU A 91 -9.32 -4.60 -5.89
N PRO A 92 -8.16 -5.25 -5.60
CA PRO A 92 -7.34 -5.84 -6.65
C PRO A 92 -8.09 -6.87 -7.48
N GLN A 93 -8.90 -7.72 -6.83
CA GLN A 93 -9.73 -8.69 -7.54
C GLN A 93 -10.69 -8.02 -8.52
N GLY A 94 -11.44 -7.01 -8.08
CA GLY A 94 -12.38 -6.31 -8.94
C GLY A 94 -11.71 -5.58 -10.12
N ILE A 95 -10.49 -5.12 -9.95
CA ILE A 95 -9.67 -4.54 -11.03
C ILE A 95 -9.23 -5.64 -12.02
N GLN A 96 -8.81 -6.81 -11.51
CA GLN A 96 -8.44 -7.96 -12.34
C GLN A 96 -9.62 -8.49 -13.15
N GLU A 97 -10.80 -8.56 -12.55
CA GLU A 97 -12.05 -8.98 -13.24
C GLU A 97 -12.39 -8.05 -14.42
N ARG A 98 -11.96 -6.78 -14.34
CA ARG A 98 -12.05 -5.80 -15.44
C ARG A 98 -10.91 -5.93 -16.47
N LYS A 99 -10.25 -7.10 -16.52
CA LYS A 99 -9.18 -7.42 -17.47
C LYS A 99 -7.93 -6.52 -17.35
N LYS A 100 -7.66 -5.99 -16.17
CA LYS A 100 -6.41 -5.31 -15.89
C LYS A 100 -5.41 -6.30 -15.28
N GLU A 101 -4.15 -6.14 -15.64
CA GLU A 101 -3.06 -6.89 -15.00
C GLU A 101 -2.76 -6.27 -13.64
N ILE A 102 -2.72 -7.08 -12.61
CA ILE A 102 -2.45 -6.63 -11.24
C ILE A 102 -1.22 -7.31 -10.64
N ARG A 103 -0.57 -6.63 -9.70
CA ARG A 103 0.35 -7.22 -8.75
C ARG A 103 0.05 -6.65 -7.38
N SER A 104 -0.07 -7.51 -6.36
CA SER A 104 -0.37 -7.12 -4.99
C SER A 104 0.77 -7.50 -4.08
N PHE A 105 1.17 -6.56 -3.23
CA PHE A 105 2.24 -6.72 -2.26
C PHE A 105 1.74 -6.44 -0.85
N MET A 106 2.28 -7.15 0.14
CA MET A 106 2.14 -6.86 1.56
C MET A 106 3.39 -7.31 2.33
N PRO A 107 3.62 -6.81 3.58
CA PRO A 107 4.66 -7.37 4.43
C PRO A 107 4.33 -8.80 4.86
N ARG A 108 5.37 -9.61 5.04
CA ARG A 108 5.21 -10.97 5.57
C ARG A 108 5.26 -10.93 7.09
N TYR A 109 4.19 -10.55 7.74
CA TYR A 109 4.13 -10.54 9.20
C TYR A 109 4.25 -11.94 9.81
N GLY A 110 4.94 -12.05 10.95
CA GLY A 110 5.20 -13.32 11.63
C GLY A 110 3.97 -14.08 12.12
N CYS A 111 2.82 -13.38 12.25
CA CYS A 111 1.54 -14.02 12.55
C CYS A 111 0.95 -14.79 11.35
N ILE A 112 1.46 -14.59 10.13
CA ILE A 112 0.96 -15.28 8.94
C ILE A 112 1.47 -16.71 8.93
N ASN A 113 0.55 -17.67 8.96
CA ASN A 113 0.89 -19.08 8.89
C ASN A 113 1.27 -19.48 7.46
N GLU A 114 2.56 -19.66 7.20
CA GLU A 114 3.10 -19.97 5.87
C GLU A 114 2.57 -21.30 5.31
N ARG A 115 2.50 -22.33 6.14
CA ARG A 115 2.03 -23.66 5.70
C ARG A 115 0.56 -23.63 5.32
N LYS A 116 -0.29 -23.03 6.17
CA LYS A 116 -1.73 -22.90 5.90
C LYS A 116 -2.00 -22.14 4.61
N ASN A 117 -1.24 -21.08 4.36
CA ASN A 117 -1.43 -20.19 3.24
C ASN A 117 -0.53 -20.55 2.02
N GLN A 118 0.23 -21.64 2.11
CA GLN A 118 1.11 -22.12 1.03
C GLN A 118 2.09 -21.05 0.52
N LEU A 119 2.68 -20.27 1.44
CA LEU A 119 3.72 -19.33 1.09
C LEU A 119 4.98 -20.07 0.69
N HIS A 120 5.58 -19.69 -0.42
CA HIS A 120 6.86 -20.20 -0.87
C HIS A 120 7.78 -19.08 -1.35
N GLU A 121 9.06 -19.24 -1.13
CA GLU A 121 10.07 -18.28 -1.55
C GLU A 121 10.26 -18.30 -3.07
N VAL A 122 10.40 -17.11 -3.63
CA VAL A 122 10.78 -16.93 -5.04
C VAL A 122 12.26 -16.59 -5.10
N ILE A 123 13.13 -17.61 -5.16
CA ILE A 123 14.59 -17.50 -5.09
C ILE A 123 15.13 -16.48 -6.11
N ARG A 124 14.61 -16.47 -7.34
CA ARG A 124 15.05 -15.52 -8.39
C ARG A 124 14.78 -14.05 -8.05
N LEU A 125 13.83 -13.76 -7.15
CA LEU A 125 13.49 -12.41 -6.70
C LEU A 125 14.16 -12.05 -5.37
N SER A 126 14.51 -13.03 -4.57
CA SER A 126 15.21 -12.88 -3.30
C SER A 126 16.71 -12.60 -3.48
N GLY A 127 17.41 -12.39 -2.37
CA GLY A 127 18.87 -12.25 -2.31
C GLY A 127 19.39 -10.85 -2.66
N MET A 128 18.52 -9.84 -2.77
CA MET A 128 18.94 -8.43 -2.78
C MET A 128 19.06 -7.93 -1.34
N ASN A 129 19.92 -6.94 -1.11
CA ASN A 129 20.01 -6.24 0.16
C ASN A 129 19.37 -4.85 0.04
N ILE A 130 18.62 -4.47 1.05
CA ILE A 130 18.13 -3.10 1.25
C ILE A 130 18.99 -2.46 2.33
N ILE A 131 19.73 -1.43 1.99
CA ILE A 131 20.60 -0.72 2.96
C ILE A 131 19.74 0.31 3.69
N ILE A 132 19.71 0.22 5.01
CA ILE A 132 19.06 1.19 5.89
C ILE A 132 20.04 1.55 6.99
N ASN A 133 20.41 2.84 7.11
CA ASN A 133 21.37 3.33 8.09
C ASN A 133 22.68 2.53 8.08
N ASP A 134 23.28 2.37 6.87
CA ASP A 134 24.53 1.63 6.61
C ASP A 134 24.49 0.14 7.01
N VAL A 135 23.32 -0.41 7.25
CA VAL A 135 23.13 -1.83 7.57
C VAL A 135 22.45 -2.54 6.41
N ASP A 136 23.09 -3.59 5.92
CA ASP A 136 22.52 -4.49 4.91
C ASP A 136 21.37 -5.32 5.50
N ARG A 137 20.20 -5.23 4.91
CA ARG A 137 19.01 -5.99 5.27
C ARG A 137 18.63 -6.92 4.12
N PRO A 138 18.77 -8.23 4.24
CA PRO A 138 18.44 -9.17 3.17
C PRO A 138 16.94 -9.13 2.85
N LEU A 139 16.64 -9.02 1.56
CA LEU A 139 15.28 -9.02 1.03
C LEU A 139 14.92 -10.42 0.56
N VAL A 140 13.92 -11.01 1.21
CA VAL A 140 13.32 -12.28 0.81
C VAL A 140 11.92 -12.00 0.24
N ILE A 141 11.61 -12.63 -0.89
CA ILE A 141 10.31 -12.51 -1.53
C ILE A 141 9.60 -13.85 -1.48
N LYS A 142 8.44 -13.87 -0.84
CA LYS A 142 7.55 -15.01 -0.84
C LYS A 142 6.30 -14.72 -1.65
N VAL A 143 5.63 -15.75 -2.15
CA VAL A 143 4.36 -15.62 -2.84
C VAL A 143 3.38 -16.66 -2.33
N ALA A 144 2.10 -16.27 -2.36
CA ALA A 144 0.99 -17.18 -2.18
C ALA A 144 -0.16 -16.79 -3.11
N SER A 145 -1.08 -17.72 -3.34
CA SER A 145 -2.22 -17.49 -4.22
C SER A 145 -3.52 -17.53 -3.42
N ILE A 146 -4.39 -16.58 -3.69
CA ILE A 146 -5.78 -16.62 -3.24
C ILE A 146 -6.59 -17.30 -4.36
N SER A 147 -6.75 -18.61 -4.25
CA SER A 147 -7.31 -19.46 -5.32
C SER A 147 -8.69 -19.01 -5.78
N ALA A 148 -9.57 -18.62 -4.85
CA ALA A 148 -10.91 -18.13 -5.17
C ALA A 148 -10.93 -16.90 -6.08
N ALA A 149 -9.86 -16.09 -6.04
CA ALA A 149 -9.71 -14.89 -6.89
C ALA A 149 -8.73 -15.08 -8.03
N ARG A 150 -8.02 -16.19 -8.10
CA ARG A 150 -6.89 -16.40 -9.03
C ARG A 150 -5.86 -15.27 -8.93
N MET A 151 -5.63 -14.76 -7.72
CA MET A 151 -4.78 -13.62 -7.44
C MET A 151 -3.53 -14.06 -6.70
N GLN A 152 -2.36 -13.65 -7.17
CA GLN A 152 -1.09 -13.82 -6.46
C GLN A 152 -0.80 -12.61 -5.58
N VAL A 153 -0.29 -12.88 -4.38
CA VAL A 153 0.22 -11.86 -3.46
C VAL A 153 1.70 -12.11 -3.23
N TYR A 154 2.50 -11.06 -3.37
CA TYR A 154 3.92 -11.02 -3.07
C TYR A 154 4.12 -10.51 -1.65
N PHE A 155 4.94 -11.21 -0.88
CA PHE A 155 5.28 -10.86 0.49
C PHE A 155 6.71 -10.36 0.56
N ILE A 156 6.88 -9.16 1.10
CA ILE A 156 8.18 -8.60 1.43
C ILE A 156 8.56 -9.11 2.81
N ASP A 157 9.64 -9.87 2.87
CA ASP A 157 10.08 -10.56 4.08
C ASP A 157 11.51 -10.19 4.46
N ASN A 158 11.71 -10.04 5.76
CA ASN A 158 12.99 -9.92 6.42
C ASN A 158 12.84 -10.40 7.86
N GLU A 159 13.78 -11.20 8.32
CA GLU A 159 13.70 -11.85 9.63
C GLU A 159 13.65 -10.83 10.78
N ASP A 160 14.48 -9.81 10.74
CA ASP A 160 14.57 -8.81 11.81
C ASP A 160 13.30 -7.96 11.90
N TYR A 161 12.69 -7.61 10.76
CA TYR A 161 11.59 -6.66 10.69
C TYR A 161 10.21 -7.30 10.79
N PHE A 162 10.01 -8.51 10.24
CA PHE A 162 8.67 -9.03 10.03
C PHE A 162 8.37 -10.37 10.74
N HIS A 163 9.33 -11.03 11.38
CA HIS A 163 9.07 -12.33 12.03
C HIS A 163 8.37 -12.23 13.39
N ARG A 164 8.07 -11.03 13.87
CA ARG A 164 7.31 -10.81 15.12
C ARG A 164 5.87 -11.28 14.94
N LYS A 165 5.28 -11.83 16.02
CA LYS A 165 3.88 -12.28 16.02
C LYS A 165 2.89 -11.13 15.88
N GLN A 166 3.22 -9.99 16.46
CA GLN A 166 2.42 -8.77 16.41
C GLN A 166 2.73 -7.99 15.12
N VAL A 167 1.75 -7.24 14.63
CA VAL A 167 1.86 -6.51 13.35
C VAL A 167 2.61 -5.18 13.53
N TYR A 168 2.15 -4.30 14.41
CA TYR A 168 2.68 -2.95 14.60
C TYR A 168 2.98 -2.58 16.04
N LEU A 169 2.33 -3.25 16.98
CA LEU A 169 2.42 -3.00 18.42
C LEU A 169 3.10 -4.17 19.09
N ASP A 170 3.74 -3.94 20.20
CA ASP A 170 4.29 -4.98 21.05
C ASP A 170 3.19 -5.61 21.96
N GLU A 171 3.60 -6.48 22.87
CA GLU A 171 2.68 -7.15 23.81
C GLU A 171 2.05 -6.19 24.83
N ASN A 172 2.65 -4.99 25.02
CA ASN A 172 2.16 -3.94 25.90
C ASN A 172 1.27 -2.94 25.16
N GLY A 173 1.09 -3.09 23.85
CA GLY A 173 0.36 -2.15 23.00
C GLY A 173 1.20 -0.94 22.57
N GLU A 174 2.53 -0.99 22.79
CA GLU A 174 3.45 0.06 22.36
C GLU A 174 3.85 -0.11 20.90
N PHE A 175 3.91 0.99 20.17
CA PHE A 175 4.33 1.02 18.77
C PHE A 175 5.82 0.63 18.66
N PHE A 176 6.14 -0.33 17.79
CA PHE A 176 7.53 -0.74 17.62
C PHE A 176 8.41 0.44 17.20
N LYS A 177 9.53 0.65 17.89
CA LYS A 177 10.46 1.75 17.63
C LYS A 177 11.05 1.72 16.21
N ASP A 178 11.16 0.55 15.62
CA ASP A 178 11.69 0.34 14.27
C ASP A 178 10.61 0.31 13.18
N ASN A 179 9.36 0.66 13.48
CA ASN A 179 8.28 0.69 12.49
C ASN A 179 8.58 1.65 11.32
N GLY A 180 9.35 2.72 11.55
CA GLY A 180 9.85 3.59 10.49
C GLY A 180 10.77 2.84 9.52
N GLU A 181 11.74 2.08 10.02
CA GLU A 181 12.63 1.25 9.20
C GLU A 181 11.86 0.14 8.47
N ARG A 182 10.87 -0.46 9.12
CA ARG A 182 9.98 -1.46 8.51
C ARG A 182 9.21 -0.87 7.31
N ALA A 183 8.72 0.35 7.43
CA ALA A 183 8.05 1.06 6.33
C ALA A 183 9.01 1.37 5.18
N ILE A 184 10.24 1.82 5.48
CA ILE A 184 11.31 2.04 4.50
C ILE A 184 11.66 0.73 3.78
N PHE A 185 11.89 -0.34 4.54
CA PHE A 185 12.24 -1.65 3.99
C PHE A 185 11.14 -2.18 3.07
N PHE A 186 9.89 -2.11 3.52
CA PHE A 186 8.73 -2.52 2.73
C PHE A 186 8.63 -1.74 1.42
N ALA A 187 8.69 -0.41 1.48
CA ALA A 187 8.57 0.44 0.31
C ALA A 187 9.69 0.15 -0.72
N ARG A 188 10.95 0.12 -0.28
CA ARG A 188 12.08 -0.17 -1.16
C ARG A 188 12.06 -1.61 -1.67
N GLY A 189 11.70 -2.57 -0.82
CA GLY A 189 11.57 -3.97 -1.20
C GLY A 189 10.53 -4.19 -2.29
N VAL A 190 9.38 -3.51 -2.24
CA VAL A 190 8.39 -3.52 -3.33
C VAL A 190 8.97 -2.95 -4.62
N LEU A 191 9.58 -1.77 -4.56
CA LEU A 191 10.11 -1.09 -5.75
C LEU A 191 11.22 -1.91 -6.43
N GLU A 192 12.19 -2.41 -5.67
CA GLU A 192 13.26 -3.24 -6.20
C GLU A 192 12.73 -4.56 -6.78
N THR A 193 11.72 -5.16 -6.16
CA THR A 193 11.08 -6.36 -6.69
C THR A 193 10.37 -6.09 -8.02
N VAL A 194 9.65 -4.99 -8.13
CA VAL A 194 8.95 -4.58 -9.37
C VAL A 194 9.96 -4.29 -10.48
N LYS A 195 11.09 -3.65 -10.17
CA LYS A 195 12.21 -3.47 -11.14
C LYS A 195 12.75 -4.81 -11.60
N LYS A 196 13.04 -5.72 -10.68
CA LYS A 196 13.56 -7.07 -11.01
C LYS A 196 12.57 -7.87 -11.87
N LEU A 197 11.28 -7.66 -11.68
CA LEU A 197 10.23 -8.22 -12.53
C LEU A 197 10.15 -7.56 -13.92
N ARG A 198 10.78 -6.40 -14.12
CA ARG A 198 10.69 -5.58 -15.35
C ARG A 198 9.25 -5.27 -15.73
N TRP A 199 8.42 -4.97 -14.74
CA TRP A 199 7.00 -4.77 -14.90
C TRP A 199 6.63 -3.33 -14.54
N ALA A 200 6.41 -2.49 -15.55
CA ALA A 200 6.10 -1.08 -15.36
C ALA A 200 4.59 -0.88 -15.08
N PRO A 201 4.18 -0.46 -13.88
CA PRO A 201 2.79 -0.18 -13.57
C PRO A 201 2.35 1.16 -14.15
N ASP A 202 1.11 1.24 -14.66
CA ASP A 202 0.48 2.50 -15.03
C ASP A 202 -0.03 3.26 -13.79
N VAL A 203 -0.46 2.50 -12.77
CA VAL A 203 -0.95 3.03 -11.51
C VAL A 203 -0.32 2.25 -10.34
N ILE A 204 0.10 2.99 -9.32
CA ILE A 204 0.58 2.46 -8.05
C ILE A 204 -0.38 2.92 -6.95
N HIS A 205 -1.09 1.97 -6.36
CA HIS A 205 -2.01 2.22 -5.26
C HIS A 205 -1.36 1.82 -3.94
N CYS A 206 -1.17 2.80 -3.06
CA CYS A 206 -0.65 2.63 -1.71
C CYS A 206 -1.79 2.66 -0.70
N GLN A 207 -1.87 1.66 0.17
CA GLN A 207 -2.96 1.47 1.11
C GLN A 207 -2.43 1.08 2.49
N GLY A 208 -2.84 1.87 3.50
CA GLY A 208 -2.42 1.73 4.89
C GLY A 208 -1.06 2.35 5.16
N TRP A 209 -0.86 2.77 6.42
CA TRP A 209 0.23 3.66 6.83
C TRP A 209 1.64 3.16 6.45
N ILE A 210 1.91 1.85 6.52
CA ILE A 210 3.24 1.30 6.21
C ILE A 210 3.65 1.50 4.75
N SER A 211 2.67 1.70 3.85
CA SER A 211 2.90 1.97 2.44
C SER A 211 3.13 3.46 2.13
N HIS A 212 2.88 4.36 3.09
CA HIS A 212 2.88 5.81 2.85
C HIS A 212 4.26 6.39 2.55
N VAL A 213 5.33 5.68 2.88
CA VAL A 213 6.71 6.08 2.53
C VAL A 213 7.02 5.87 1.04
N LEU A 214 6.35 4.92 0.38
CA LEU A 214 6.63 4.55 -1.01
C LEU A 214 6.45 5.70 -2.01
N PRO A 215 5.41 6.55 -1.94
CA PRO A 215 5.29 7.73 -2.80
C PRO A 215 6.48 8.69 -2.72
N LEU A 216 7.10 8.82 -1.55
CA LEU A 216 8.28 9.66 -1.39
C LEU A 216 9.47 9.09 -2.17
N TYR A 217 9.72 7.78 -2.08
CA TYR A 217 10.75 7.12 -2.88
C TYR A 217 10.51 7.26 -4.37
N LEU A 218 9.29 7.06 -4.84
CA LEU A 218 8.94 7.25 -6.26
C LEU A 218 9.23 8.68 -6.76
N LYS A 219 9.09 9.68 -5.88
CA LYS A 219 9.30 11.09 -6.25
C LYS A 219 10.74 11.55 -6.12
N LYS A 220 11.56 10.85 -5.37
CA LYS A 220 12.97 11.21 -5.13
C LYS A 220 13.91 10.20 -5.79
N ALA A 221 14.07 9.02 -5.21
CA ALA A 221 15.05 8.04 -5.64
C ALA A 221 14.73 7.37 -6.99
N TYR A 222 13.45 7.15 -7.29
CA TYR A 222 13.01 6.46 -8.51
C TYR A 222 12.33 7.39 -9.53
N LYS A 223 12.51 8.70 -9.39
CA LYS A 223 11.84 9.70 -10.23
C LYS A 223 12.10 9.49 -11.72
N ASP A 224 13.35 9.19 -12.07
CA ASP A 224 13.79 9.04 -13.45
C ASP A 224 13.94 7.56 -13.87
N ASP A 225 13.52 6.62 -13.00
CA ASP A 225 13.54 5.20 -13.32
C ASP A 225 12.46 4.88 -14.38
N PRO A 226 12.83 4.28 -15.52
CA PRO A 226 11.91 4.03 -16.63
C PRO A 226 10.75 3.11 -16.28
N ILE A 227 10.87 2.30 -15.21
CA ILE A 227 9.78 1.42 -14.73
C ILE A 227 8.67 2.26 -14.08
N PHE A 228 9.01 3.38 -13.41
CA PHE A 228 8.07 4.15 -12.59
C PHE A 228 7.78 5.56 -13.09
N SER A 229 8.61 6.11 -13.98
CA SER A 229 8.53 7.51 -14.43
C SER A 229 7.15 7.92 -14.96
N ASN A 230 6.42 6.99 -15.56
CA ASN A 230 5.07 7.22 -16.10
C ASN A 230 3.95 6.77 -15.15
N SER A 231 4.27 6.20 -14.00
CA SER A 231 3.28 5.68 -13.06
C SER A 231 2.53 6.80 -12.34
N LYS A 232 1.23 6.64 -12.19
CA LYS A 232 0.39 7.50 -11.36
C LYS A 232 0.27 6.90 -9.96
N ILE A 233 0.31 7.75 -8.96
CA ILE A 233 0.25 7.34 -7.56
C ILE A 233 -1.13 7.65 -7.03
N VAL A 234 -1.74 6.65 -6.40
CA VAL A 234 -2.98 6.76 -5.62
C VAL A 234 -2.66 6.39 -4.19
N LEU A 235 -3.00 7.25 -3.26
CA LEU A 235 -2.80 7.03 -1.83
C LEU A 235 -4.17 6.97 -1.15
N SER A 236 -4.46 5.85 -0.51
CA SER A 236 -5.62 5.70 0.38
C SER A 236 -5.19 5.93 1.82
N VAL A 237 -5.80 6.92 2.44
CA VAL A 237 -5.52 7.31 3.83
C VAL A 237 -6.68 6.85 4.71
N TYR A 238 -6.35 6.13 5.77
CA TYR A 238 -7.26 5.63 6.79
C TYR A 238 -6.86 6.21 8.13
N ASP A 239 -7.71 6.03 9.12
CA ASP A 239 -7.34 6.31 10.52
C ASP A 239 -6.62 5.10 11.14
N ASP A 240 -5.59 4.64 10.44
CA ASP A 240 -4.74 3.51 10.82
C ASP A 240 -3.32 3.97 11.21
N THR A 241 -3.09 5.27 11.19
CA THR A 241 -1.78 5.84 11.55
C THR A 241 -1.56 5.68 13.03
N PRO A 242 -0.44 5.06 13.43
CA PRO A 242 -0.11 4.93 14.85
C PRO A 242 -0.04 6.29 15.54
N ALA A 243 -0.53 6.35 16.76
CA ALA A 243 -0.53 7.57 17.59
C ALA A 243 0.87 7.97 18.10
N ALA A 244 1.93 7.29 17.67
CA ALA A 244 3.30 7.52 18.08
C ALA A 244 4.10 8.24 16.99
N ASP A 245 4.91 9.20 17.39
CA ASP A 245 5.86 9.84 16.50
C ASP A 245 6.98 8.87 16.10
N PHE A 246 7.47 9.01 14.88
CA PHE A 246 8.69 8.32 14.47
C PHE A 246 9.89 8.87 15.22
N PRO A 247 10.92 8.03 15.51
CA PRO A 247 12.17 8.50 16.12
C PRO A 247 12.78 9.67 15.34
N GLU A 248 13.50 10.56 16.04
CA GLU A 248 14.11 11.75 15.43
C GLU A 248 15.03 11.40 14.25
N ASP A 249 15.74 10.27 14.34
CA ASP A 249 16.65 9.74 13.31
C ASP A 249 15.94 9.14 12.09
N PHE A 250 14.61 9.09 12.08
CA PHE A 250 13.84 8.57 10.94
C PHE A 250 14.14 9.33 9.63
N LYS A 251 14.36 10.66 9.74
CA LYS A 251 14.70 11.49 8.58
C LYS A 251 16.01 11.06 7.92
N ASP A 252 16.99 10.67 8.73
CA ASP A 252 18.31 10.23 8.24
C ASP A 252 18.23 8.84 7.62
N LYS A 253 17.38 7.97 8.16
CA LYS A 253 17.14 6.61 7.65
C LYS A 253 16.39 6.57 6.33
N ILE A 254 15.56 7.58 6.05
CA ILE A 254 14.76 7.66 4.82
C ILE A 254 15.57 8.21 3.63
N LEU A 255 16.78 8.71 3.84
CA LEU A 255 17.63 9.29 2.81
C LEU A 255 17.94 8.30 1.69
N PHE A 256 18.16 8.86 0.49
CA PHE A 256 18.22 8.18 -0.80
C PHE A 256 19.66 7.96 -1.26
#